data_e9c902361517b231323af7e62ffb064b
#
_entry.id   e9c902361517b231323af7e62ffb064b
#
_cell.length_a   1.000
_cell.length_b   1.000
_cell.length_c   1.000
_cell.angle_alpha   90.00
_cell.angle_beta   90.00
_cell.angle_gamma   90.00
#
_symmetry.space_group_name_H-M   'P 1'
#
loop_
_entity.id
_entity.type
_entity.pdbx_description
1 polymer ?
#
loop_
_entity_poly.entity_id
_entity_poly.type
_entity_poly.pdbx_seq_one_letter_code
_entity_poly.pdbx_strand_id
1 'polypeptide(L)'
;ILELCKFILQNQQDILERELSMAVLKDSKRWEKKYRSKVCGLLRKYGDYESLFLGLTDDRDKEDKRETERILLAEHQIYPNPSYVYFKGNAEFYFSNGLCVRTDPSMPMAFSSAALKGLKALYIGDEAVITVENLTSFNRMQMERAFLIFLSGYHNLAKQAFIKQIAGDNPGKQWHHFGDIDP
;
A
#
# COMPACT_ATOMS: atom_id res chain seq x y z
N ILE A 1 6.84 -11.84 23.38
CA ILE A 1 6.31 -12.41 22.12
C ILE A 1 4.78 -12.31 22.12
N LEU A 2 4.08 -12.79 23.13
CA LEU A 2 2.60 -12.74 23.18
C LEU A 2 2.05 -11.31 23.04
N GLU A 3 2.66 -10.33 23.68
CA GLU A 3 2.28 -8.91 23.52
C GLU A 3 2.42 -8.42 22.08
N LEU A 4 3.46 -8.86 21.39
CA LEU A 4 3.65 -8.53 19.97
C LEU A 4 2.59 -9.19 19.09
N CYS A 5 2.30 -10.48 19.29
CA CYS A 5 1.24 -11.17 18.58
C CYS A 5 -0.12 -10.49 18.82
N LYS A 6 -0.44 -10.18 20.09
CA LYS A 6 -1.67 -9.48 20.45
C LYS A 6 -1.77 -8.12 19.75
N PHE A 7 -0.71 -7.34 19.79
CA PHE A 7 -0.68 -6.03 19.14
C PHE A 7 -0.92 -6.15 17.63
N ILE A 8 -0.25 -7.10 16.96
CA ILE A 8 -0.38 -7.33 15.52
C ILE A 8 -1.81 -7.74 15.16
N LEU A 9 -2.38 -8.72 15.86
CA LEU A 9 -3.73 -9.22 15.60
C LEU A 9 -4.83 -8.18 15.85
N GLN A 10 -4.58 -7.21 16.73
CA GLN A 10 -5.53 -6.14 17.03
C GLN A 10 -5.31 -4.86 16.21
N ASN A 11 -4.21 -4.79 15.46
CA ASN A 11 -3.90 -3.59 14.67
C ASN A 11 -4.87 -3.45 13.49
N GLN A 12 -5.42 -2.24 13.35
CA GLN A 12 -6.31 -1.86 12.24
C GLN A 12 -5.85 -0.57 11.56
N GLN A 13 -4.62 -0.14 11.82
CA GLN A 13 -4.08 1.10 11.28
C GLN A 13 -2.79 0.83 10.49
N ASP A 14 -2.58 1.61 9.43
CA ASP A 14 -1.29 1.61 8.74
C ASP A 14 -0.20 2.09 9.69
N ILE A 15 0.69 1.20 10.09
CA ILE A 15 1.85 1.50 10.93
C ILE A 15 3.13 0.92 10.32
N LEU A 16 4.26 1.48 10.71
CA LEU A 16 5.56 0.96 10.34
C LEU A 16 6.05 -0.09 11.34
N GLU A 17 6.83 -1.05 10.86
CA GLU A 17 7.50 -2.05 11.73
C GLU A 17 8.31 -1.36 12.85
N ARG A 18 8.86 -0.18 12.57
CA ARG A 18 9.57 0.64 13.56
C ARG A 18 8.63 1.22 14.63
N GLU A 19 7.43 1.59 14.25
CA GLU A 19 6.40 2.09 15.18
C GLU A 19 5.89 0.96 16.08
N LEU A 20 5.64 -0.22 15.51
CA LEU A 20 5.37 -1.45 16.28
C LEU A 20 6.46 -1.70 17.32
N SER A 21 7.74 -1.64 16.89
CA SER A 21 8.89 -1.87 17.77
C SER A 21 8.93 -0.87 18.93
N MET A 22 8.69 0.41 18.63
CA MET A 22 8.64 1.46 19.66
C MET A 22 7.46 1.32 20.60
N ALA A 23 6.27 1.00 20.06
CA ALA A 23 5.05 0.87 20.87
C ALA A 23 5.16 -0.25 21.90
N VAL A 24 5.63 -1.43 21.48
CA VAL A 24 5.62 -2.64 22.31
C VAL A 24 6.97 -2.88 23.03
N LEU A 25 8.10 -2.62 22.35
CA LEU A 25 9.42 -2.99 22.87
C LEU A 25 10.22 -1.81 23.41
N LYS A 26 9.74 -0.57 23.20
CA LYS A 26 10.45 0.68 23.55
C LYS A 26 11.84 0.81 22.92
N ASP A 27 12.08 0.12 21.82
CA ASP A 27 13.34 0.07 21.09
C ASP A 27 13.08 -0.09 19.59
N SER A 28 13.56 0.85 18.78
CA SER A 28 13.25 0.92 17.34
C SER A 28 13.85 -0.20 16.47
N LYS A 29 14.82 -0.96 16.98
CA LYS A 29 15.55 -1.98 16.22
C LYS A 29 15.32 -3.40 16.74
N ARG A 30 14.72 -3.53 17.91
CA ARG A 30 14.63 -4.82 18.62
C ARG A 30 13.67 -5.79 17.94
N TRP A 31 12.61 -5.28 17.32
CA TRP A 31 11.66 -6.05 16.52
C TRP A 31 12.40 -6.79 15.39
N GLU A 32 13.03 -6.06 14.50
CA GLU A 32 13.71 -6.64 13.33
C GLU A 32 14.78 -7.64 13.72
N LYS A 33 15.61 -7.30 14.73
CA LYS A 33 16.75 -8.13 15.12
C LYS A 33 16.39 -9.41 15.88
N LYS A 34 15.32 -9.41 16.67
CA LYS A 34 15.08 -10.51 17.63
C LYS A 34 13.72 -11.18 17.52
N TYR A 35 12.69 -10.46 17.09
CA TYR A 35 11.32 -10.92 17.25
C TYR A 35 10.59 -11.17 15.94
N ARG A 36 10.89 -10.44 14.87
CA ARG A 36 10.16 -10.48 13.60
C ARG A 36 9.92 -11.90 13.11
N SER A 37 10.98 -12.65 12.82
CA SER A 37 10.83 -14.03 12.30
C SER A 37 10.16 -14.99 13.27
N LYS A 38 10.37 -14.81 14.58
CA LYS A 38 9.74 -15.67 15.60
C LYS A 38 8.24 -15.41 15.71
N VAL A 39 7.84 -14.14 15.69
CA VAL A 39 6.44 -13.75 15.77
C VAL A 39 5.70 -14.10 14.51
N CYS A 40 6.26 -13.78 13.33
CA CYS A 40 5.68 -14.17 12.04
C CYS A 40 5.54 -15.70 11.92
N GLY A 41 6.53 -16.45 12.36
CA GLY A 41 6.45 -17.92 12.40
C GLY A 41 5.35 -18.45 13.31
N LEU A 42 5.11 -17.82 14.47
CA LEU A 42 3.99 -18.19 15.35
C LEU A 42 2.65 -17.83 14.73
N LEU A 43 2.51 -16.63 14.17
CA LEU A 43 1.27 -16.20 13.51
C LEU A 43 0.93 -17.15 12.36
N ARG A 44 1.91 -17.46 11.48
CA ARG A 44 1.72 -18.41 10.37
C ARG A 44 1.31 -19.79 10.84
N LYS A 45 1.90 -20.29 11.94
CA LYS A 45 1.62 -21.64 12.45
C LYS A 45 0.23 -21.80 13.06
N TYR A 46 -0.27 -20.76 13.69
CA TYR A 46 -1.50 -20.82 14.50
C TYR A 46 -2.65 -19.98 13.95
N GLY A 47 -2.39 -19.14 12.93
CA GLY A 47 -3.40 -18.36 12.24
C GLY A 47 -3.83 -19.00 10.93
N ASP A 48 -4.91 -18.52 10.35
CA ASP A 48 -5.43 -18.95 9.05
C ASP A 48 -4.92 -18.01 7.95
N TYR A 49 -3.72 -18.30 7.44
CA TYR A 49 -3.06 -17.48 6.40
C TYR A 49 -2.72 -18.30 5.14
N GLU A 50 -3.22 -19.51 5.00
CA GLU A 50 -2.86 -20.38 3.87
C GLU A 50 -3.18 -19.72 2.52
N SER A 51 -4.31 -19.03 2.44
CA SER A 51 -4.73 -18.32 1.21
C SER A 51 -3.77 -17.20 0.78
N LEU A 52 -3.03 -16.59 1.72
CA LEU A 52 -2.08 -15.51 1.42
C LEU A 52 -0.81 -16.02 0.71
N PHE A 53 -0.54 -17.31 0.80
CA PHE A 53 0.69 -17.90 0.30
C PHE A 53 0.47 -18.80 -0.91
N LEU A 54 -0.74 -18.81 -1.48
CA LEU A 54 -1.04 -19.53 -2.71
C LEU A 54 -0.18 -18.99 -3.87
N GLY A 55 0.65 -19.85 -4.45
CA GLY A 55 1.56 -19.49 -5.54
C GLY A 55 2.97 -19.09 -5.12
N LEU A 56 3.27 -19.00 -3.83
CA LEU A 56 4.65 -18.84 -3.36
C LEU A 56 5.33 -20.21 -3.24
N THR A 57 6.52 -20.34 -3.79
CA THR A 57 7.33 -21.54 -3.70
C THR A 57 7.87 -21.78 -2.30
N ASP A 58 8.21 -23.01 -1.99
CA ASP A 58 8.60 -23.52 -0.67
C ASP A 58 9.76 -22.71 -0.05
N ASP A 59 9.62 -22.34 1.21
CA ASP A 59 10.42 -21.49 2.11
C ASP A 59 11.96 -21.78 2.20
N ARG A 60 12.61 -22.27 1.17
CA ARG A 60 14.02 -22.71 1.27
C ARG A 60 15.03 -21.55 1.19
N ASP A 61 14.67 -20.44 0.57
CA ASP A 61 15.55 -19.29 0.43
C ASP A 61 15.23 -18.20 1.46
N LYS A 62 16.27 -17.50 1.93
CA LYS A 62 16.13 -16.39 2.88
C LYS A 62 15.31 -15.22 2.32
N GLU A 63 15.26 -15.10 1.02
CA GLU A 63 14.54 -14.06 0.29
C GLU A 63 13.03 -14.35 0.31
N ASP A 64 12.65 -15.59 0.05
CA ASP A 64 11.26 -16.07 0.12
C ASP A 64 10.69 -15.94 1.53
N LYS A 65 11.50 -16.24 2.54
CA LYS A 65 11.10 -16.08 3.94
C LYS A 65 10.82 -14.63 4.32
N ARG A 66 11.64 -13.68 3.86
CA ARG A 66 11.42 -12.24 4.12
C ARG A 66 10.17 -11.74 3.43
N GLU A 67 9.91 -12.22 2.23
CA GLU A 67 8.70 -11.87 1.47
C GLU A 67 7.46 -12.43 2.17
N THR A 68 7.47 -13.69 2.58
CA THR A 68 6.38 -14.32 3.35
C THR A 68 6.08 -13.53 4.63
N GLU A 69 7.12 -13.13 5.39
CA GLU A 69 6.95 -12.32 6.59
C GLU A 69 6.37 -10.93 6.26
N ARG A 70 6.77 -10.34 5.13
CA ARG A 70 6.25 -9.04 4.66
C ARG A 70 4.77 -9.13 4.31
N ILE A 71 4.37 -10.17 3.58
CA ILE A 71 2.98 -10.43 3.20
C ILE A 71 2.11 -10.58 4.45
N LEU A 72 2.53 -11.41 5.39
CA LEU A 72 1.81 -11.63 6.64
C LEU A 72 1.65 -10.34 7.46
N LEU A 73 2.71 -9.54 7.57
CA LEU A 73 2.64 -8.27 8.29
C LEU A 73 1.76 -7.25 7.57
N ALA A 74 1.78 -7.23 6.23
CA ALA A 74 0.93 -6.37 5.42
C ALA A 74 -0.56 -6.69 5.58
N GLU A 75 -0.94 -7.96 5.79
CA GLU A 75 -2.31 -8.34 6.15
C GLU A 75 -2.80 -7.64 7.41
N HIS A 76 -1.88 -7.41 8.35
CA HIS A 76 -2.12 -6.66 9.58
C HIS A 76 -1.78 -5.16 9.48
N GLN A 77 -1.68 -4.62 8.27
CA GLN A 77 -1.37 -3.21 8.00
C GLN A 77 -0.03 -2.74 8.60
N ILE A 78 0.95 -3.63 8.68
CA ILE A 78 2.28 -3.34 9.22
C ILE A 78 3.31 -3.41 8.08
N TYR A 79 4.01 -2.30 7.82
CA TYR A 79 4.89 -2.14 6.67
C TYR A 79 6.32 -1.78 7.08
N PRO A 80 7.34 -2.26 6.34
CA PRO A 80 8.74 -1.92 6.63
C PRO A 80 9.05 -0.44 6.39
N ASN A 81 8.38 0.17 5.41
CA ASN A 81 8.58 1.55 4.99
C ASN A 81 7.22 2.25 4.79
N PRO A 82 7.18 3.59 4.84
CA PRO A 82 5.99 4.32 4.48
C PRO A 82 5.49 3.92 3.09
N SER A 83 4.18 3.70 2.98
CA SER A 83 3.58 3.42 1.69
C SER A 83 3.37 4.74 0.92
N TYR A 84 3.52 4.66 -0.40
CA TYR A 84 3.27 5.75 -1.32
C TYR A 84 2.24 5.32 -2.35
N VAL A 85 1.37 6.25 -2.73
CA VAL A 85 0.50 6.10 -3.89
C VAL A 85 1.09 6.92 -5.02
N TYR A 86 1.49 6.23 -6.09
CA TYR A 86 2.03 6.86 -7.30
C TYR A 86 0.89 7.08 -8.29
N PHE A 87 0.89 8.23 -8.92
CA PHE A 87 -0.11 8.60 -9.92
C PHE A 87 0.49 9.56 -10.95
N LYS A 88 -0.17 9.70 -12.09
CA LYS A 88 0.10 10.73 -13.09
C LYS A 88 -1.18 11.02 -13.88
N GLY A 89 -1.31 12.23 -14.36
CA GLY A 89 -2.51 12.72 -15.03
C GLY A 89 -2.87 14.11 -14.51
N ASN A 90 -3.97 14.66 -15.01
CA ASN A 90 -4.45 15.98 -14.66
C ASN A 90 -5.40 15.90 -13.47
N ALA A 91 -4.99 16.44 -12.31
CA ALA A 91 -5.80 16.45 -11.11
C ALA A 91 -5.49 17.63 -10.17
N GLU A 92 -6.46 17.95 -9.32
CA GLU A 92 -6.32 18.91 -8.23
C GLU A 92 -6.62 18.24 -6.89
N PHE A 93 -5.67 18.35 -5.97
CA PHE A 93 -5.74 17.77 -4.63
C PHE A 93 -5.90 18.87 -3.60
N TYR A 94 -6.91 18.76 -2.75
CA TYR A 94 -7.23 19.71 -1.69
C TYR A 94 -7.05 19.06 -0.33
N PHE A 95 -6.16 19.64 0.49
CA PHE A 95 -5.83 19.10 1.80
C PHE A 95 -6.45 19.91 2.96
N SER A 96 -6.59 19.26 4.11
CA SER A 96 -7.20 19.85 5.31
C SER A 96 -6.47 21.07 5.87
N ASN A 97 -5.18 21.21 5.56
CA ASN A 97 -4.35 22.38 5.94
C ASN A 97 -4.44 23.55 4.95
N GLY A 98 -5.34 23.47 3.98
CA GLY A 98 -5.51 24.50 2.94
C GLY A 98 -4.57 24.39 1.74
N LEU A 99 -3.66 23.40 1.73
CA LEU A 99 -2.80 23.14 0.57
C LEU A 99 -3.63 22.65 -0.61
N CYS A 100 -3.39 23.24 -1.78
CA CYS A 100 -3.87 22.73 -3.07
C CYS A 100 -2.67 22.35 -3.92
N VAL A 101 -2.70 21.13 -4.47
CA VAL A 101 -1.67 20.62 -5.39
C VAL A 101 -2.31 20.30 -6.72
N ARG A 102 -1.78 20.91 -7.79
CA ARG A 102 -2.16 20.60 -9.17
C ARG A 102 -1.09 19.74 -9.81
N THR A 103 -1.50 18.71 -10.53
CA THR A 103 -0.58 17.79 -11.19
C THR A 103 -0.39 18.16 -12.65
N ASP A 104 0.80 17.86 -13.14
CA ASP A 104 1.11 17.92 -14.57
C ASP A 104 1.02 16.50 -15.15
N PRO A 105 0.26 16.28 -16.23
CA PRO A 105 0.12 14.95 -16.85
C PRO A 105 1.44 14.30 -17.28
N SER A 106 2.46 15.09 -17.56
CA SER A 106 3.76 14.59 -17.97
C SER A 106 4.62 14.06 -16.82
N MET A 107 4.29 14.42 -15.56
CA MET A 107 5.09 14.09 -14.39
C MET A 107 4.43 13.07 -13.47
N PRO A 108 5.03 11.88 -13.28
CA PRO A 108 4.63 10.98 -12.21
C PRO A 108 4.86 11.64 -10.84
N MET A 109 3.88 11.55 -9.97
CA MET A 109 3.94 12.05 -8.59
C MET A 109 3.60 10.94 -7.61
N ALA A 110 3.93 11.16 -6.34
CA ALA A 110 3.54 10.26 -5.27
C ALA A 110 3.22 11.01 -3.99
N PHE A 111 2.17 10.59 -3.30
CA PHE A 111 1.92 11.00 -1.92
C PHE A 111 2.13 9.84 -0.96
N SER A 112 2.72 10.14 0.20
CA SER A 112 2.78 9.15 1.27
C SER A 112 1.39 8.89 1.86
N SER A 113 1.18 7.69 2.42
CA SER A 113 -0.05 7.35 3.14
C SER A 113 -0.36 8.36 4.26
N ALA A 114 0.67 8.91 4.91
CA ALA A 114 0.52 9.94 5.93
C ALA A 114 -0.04 11.25 5.36
N ALA A 115 0.43 11.68 4.18
CA ALA A 115 -0.09 12.89 3.52
C ALA A 115 -1.54 12.69 3.08
N LEU A 116 -1.88 11.51 2.56
CA LEU A 116 -3.24 11.19 2.10
C LEU A 116 -4.29 11.19 3.22
N LYS A 117 -3.90 10.99 4.49
CA LYS A 117 -4.82 11.16 5.63
C LYS A 117 -5.40 12.59 5.74
N GLY A 118 -4.69 13.56 5.20
CA GLY A 118 -5.13 14.97 5.14
C GLY A 118 -5.91 15.34 3.89
N LEU A 119 -6.08 14.43 2.93
CA LEU A 119 -6.80 14.70 1.68
C LEU A 119 -8.29 14.88 1.97
N LYS A 120 -8.86 16.02 1.52
CA LYS A 120 -10.28 16.34 1.66
C LYS A 120 -11.08 16.12 0.38
N ALA A 121 -10.49 16.50 -0.74
CA ALA A 121 -11.12 16.38 -2.05
C ALA A 121 -10.06 16.19 -3.13
N LEU A 122 -10.43 15.49 -4.18
CA LEU A 122 -9.61 15.23 -5.36
C LEU A 122 -10.47 15.32 -6.61
N TYR A 123 -10.14 16.23 -7.50
CA TYR A 123 -10.81 16.38 -8.79
C TYR A 123 -9.89 16.00 -9.93
N ILE A 124 -10.33 15.09 -10.77
CA ILE A 124 -9.59 14.60 -11.94
C ILE A 124 -10.09 15.33 -13.17
N GLY A 125 -9.19 16.01 -13.89
CA GLY A 125 -9.48 16.68 -15.15
C GLY A 125 -9.62 15.71 -16.33
N ASP A 126 -8.99 14.55 -16.24
CA ASP A 126 -9.00 13.52 -17.28
C ASP A 126 -10.34 12.77 -17.35
N GLU A 127 -10.63 12.11 -18.48
CA GLU A 127 -11.90 11.42 -18.72
C GLU A 127 -11.97 10.04 -18.05
N ALA A 128 -10.81 9.36 -17.99
CA ALA A 128 -10.72 8.01 -17.46
C ALA A 128 -9.74 7.93 -16.29
N VAL A 129 -9.94 6.94 -15.44
CA VAL A 129 -8.99 6.50 -14.39
C VAL A 129 -8.50 5.11 -14.74
N ILE A 130 -7.19 4.92 -14.80
CA ILE A 130 -6.56 3.64 -15.13
C ILE A 130 -5.71 3.20 -13.96
N THR A 131 -6.00 2.03 -13.39
CA THR A 131 -5.13 1.39 -12.42
C THR A 131 -4.13 0.48 -13.11
N VAL A 132 -2.86 0.53 -12.71
CA VAL A 132 -1.75 -0.19 -13.35
C VAL A 132 -0.99 -0.99 -12.28
N GLU A 133 -0.80 -2.29 -12.51
CA GLU A 133 -0.11 -3.17 -11.54
C GLU A 133 1.41 -3.14 -11.66
N ASN A 134 1.94 -2.98 -12.86
CA ASN A 134 3.37 -3.02 -13.12
C ASN A 134 3.98 -1.61 -13.16
N LEU A 135 5.03 -1.37 -12.33
CA LEU A 135 5.68 -0.06 -12.24
C LEU A 135 6.36 0.36 -13.55
N THR A 136 6.92 -0.57 -14.30
CA THR A 136 7.53 -0.28 -15.59
C THR A 136 6.48 0.16 -16.61
N SER A 137 5.34 -0.54 -16.63
CA SER A 137 4.19 -0.17 -17.46
C SER A 137 3.64 1.18 -17.06
N PHE A 138 3.46 1.45 -15.76
CA PHE A 138 3.02 2.75 -15.25
C PHE A 138 3.95 3.88 -15.72
N ASN A 139 5.27 3.71 -15.62
CA ASN A 139 6.22 4.75 -16.00
C ASN A 139 6.25 4.98 -17.52
N ARG A 140 6.16 3.91 -18.32
CA ARG A 140 6.21 3.99 -19.78
C ARG A 140 4.89 4.40 -20.43
N MET A 141 3.77 4.10 -19.79
CA MET A 141 2.45 4.38 -20.33
C MET A 141 2.24 5.89 -20.45
N GLN A 142 1.98 6.35 -21.67
CA GLN A 142 1.57 7.71 -21.96
C GLN A 142 0.16 7.64 -22.52
N MET A 143 -0.79 8.10 -21.75
CA MET A 143 -2.21 8.10 -22.12
C MET A 143 -2.71 9.54 -22.07
N GLU A 144 -3.19 10.02 -23.19
CA GLU A 144 -3.91 11.28 -23.24
C GLU A 144 -5.26 11.11 -22.54
N ARG A 145 -5.64 12.10 -21.70
CA ARG A 145 -6.94 12.18 -21.04
C ARG A 145 -7.23 11.04 -20.04
N ALA A 146 -6.19 10.45 -19.45
CA ALA A 146 -6.31 9.41 -18.45
C ALA A 146 -5.46 9.69 -17.20
N PHE A 147 -6.08 9.59 -16.03
CA PHE A 147 -5.41 9.60 -14.73
C PHE A 147 -4.98 8.18 -14.37
N LEU A 148 -3.69 7.95 -14.25
CA LEU A 148 -3.10 6.65 -13.97
C LEU A 148 -2.73 6.53 -12.49
N ILE A 149 -3.01 5.36 -11.90
CA ILE A 149 -2.66 5.01 -10.52
C ILE A 149 -1.87 3.71 -10.51
N PHE A 150 -0.68 3.73 -9.93
CA PHE A 150 0.10 2.51 -9.73
C PHE A 150 -0.35 1.76 -8.49
N LEU A 151 -0.78 0.52 -8.65
CA LEU A 151 -1.32 -0.27 -7.55
C LEU A 151 -0.29 -1.16 -6.88
N SER A 152 0.85 -1.49 -7.40
CA SER A 152 1.76 -2.53 -6.88
C SER A 152 1.02 -3.69 -6.16
N GLY A 153 1.32 -4.90 -6.36
CA GLY A 153 0.57 -6.10 -5.97
C GLY A 153 -0.16 -6.19 -4.60
N TYR A 154 0.04 -5.25 -3.68
CA TYR A 154 -0.69 -5.19 -2.40
C TYR A 154 -1.51 -3.92 -2.27
N HIS A 155 -2.82 -4.10 -2.14
CA HIS A 155 -3.77 -3.03 -1.85
C HIS A 155 -3.77 -2.71 -0.35
N ASN A 156 -2.88 -1.82 0.11
CA ASN A 156 -2.94 -1.33 1.47
C ASN A 156 -4.14 -0.39 1.69
N LEU A 157 -4.49 -0.14 2.95
CA LEU A 157 -5.63 0.71 3.32
C LEU A 157 -5.54 2.10 2.69
N ALA A 158 -4.33 2.67 2.59
CA ALA A 158 -4.14 4.00 2.01
C ALA A 158 -4.50 4.04 0.52
N LYS A 159 -4.12 3.02 -0.26
CA LYS A 159 -4.49 2.90 -1.68
C LYS A 159 -5.99 2.69 -1.85
N GLN A 160 -6.58 1.81 -1.03
CA GLN A 160 -8.03 1.58 -1.05
C GLN A 160 -8.80 2.85 -0.73
N ALA A 161 -8.39 3.60 0.32
CA ALA A 161 -9.00 4.86 0.69
C ALA A 161 -8.85 5.90 -0.43
N PHE A 162 -7.68 5.96 -1.07
CA PHE A 162 -7.43 6.86 -2.20
C PHE A 162 -8.33 6.55 -3.39
N ILE A 163 -8.47 5.28 -3.77
CA ILE A 163 -9.36 4.86 -4.87
C ILE A 163 -10.82 5.19 -4.54
N LYS A 164 -11.27 4.92 -3.30
CA LYS A 164 -12.62 5.25 -2.85
C LYS A 164 -12.88 6.77 -2.88
N GLN A 165 -11.89 7.57 -2.47
CA GLN A 165 -11.96 9.03 -2.55
C GLN A 165 -12.11 9.49 -3.99
N ILE A 166 -11.29 8.97 -4.92
CA ILE A 166 -11.40 9.30 -6.34
C ILE A 166 -12.81 8.97 -6.86
N ALA A 167 -13.31 7.77 -6.59
CA ALA A 167 -14.61 7.35 -7.08
C ALA A 167 -15.75 8.22 -6.51
N GLY A 168 -15.64 8.62 -5.25
CA GLY A 168 -16.63 9.50 -4.60
C GLY A 168 -16.61 10.93 -5.13
N ASP A 169 -15.42 11.51 -5.31
CA ASP A 169 -15.25 12.90 -5.73
C ASP A 169 -15.43 13.09 -7.25
N ASN A 170 -15.34 12.01 -8.03
CA ASN A 170 -15.36 12.05 -9.51
C ASN A 170 -16.42 11.07 -10.09
N PRO A 171 -17.72 11.23 -9.78
CA PRO A 171 -18.73 10.35 -10.32
C PRO A 171 -18.79 10.48 -11.85
N GLY A 172 -18.96 9.33 -12.52
CA GLY A 172 -19.08 9.28 -13.97
C GLY A 172 -17.75 9.13 -14.75
N LYS A 173 -16.61 9.08 -14.08
CA LYS A 173 -15.34 8.73 -14.74
C LYS A 173 -15.34 7.26 -15.17
N GLN A 174 -14.75 6.98 -16.33
CA GLN A 174 -14.52 5.61 -16.79
C GLN A 174 -13.35 4.99 -16.03
N TRP A 175 -13.52 3.75 -15.58
CA TRP A 175 -12.48 3.02 -14.87
C TRP A 175 -11.97 1.85 -15.71
N HIS A 176 -10.66 1.75 -15.81
CA HIS A 176 -9.97 0.67 -16.47
C HIS A 176 -8.89 0.09 -15.56
N HIS A 177 -8.55 -1.15 -15.80
CA HIS A 177 -7.46 -1.84 -15.10
C HIS A 177 -6.48 -2.39 -16.11
N PHE A 178 -5.19 -2.13 -15.90
CA PHE A 178 -4.10 -2.67 -16.66
C PHE A 178 -3.22 -3.53 -15.74
N GLY A 179 -3.43 -4.83 -15.80
CA GLY A 179 -2.70 -5.83 -15.02
C GLY A 179 -2.20 -6.96 -15.91
N ASP A 180 -1.35 -7.81 -15.36
CA ASP A 180 -0.92 -9.03 -16.01
C ASP A 180 -2.11 -10.02 -16.03
N ILE A 181 -2.30 -10.67 -17.17
CA ILE A 181 -3.24 -11.78 -17.30
C ILE A 181 -2.44 -13.01 -16.92
N ASP A 182 -2.50 -13.40 -15.65
CA ASP A 182 -1.96 -14.67 -15.21
C ASP A 182 -2.88 -15.80 -15.68
N PRO A 183 -2.33 -16.86 -16.31
CA PRO A 183 -3.10 -17.98 -16.81
C PRO A 183 -3.69 -18.86 -15.71
#